data_2c1aeea870a7e005d1ebd6835a7a40b4
#
_entry.id   2c1aeea870a7e005d1ebd6835a7a40b4
#
_cell.length_a   1.000
_cell.length_b   1.000
_cell.length_c   1.000
_cell.angle_alpha   90.00
_cell.angle_beta   90.00
_cell.angle_gamma   90.00
#
_symmetry.space_group_name_H-M   'P 1'
#
loop_
_entity.id
_entity.type
_entity.pdbx_description
1 polymer ?
#
loop_
_entity_poly.entity_id
_entity_poly.type
_entity_poly.pdbx_seq_one_letter_code
_entity_poly.pdbx_strand_id
1 'polypeptide(L)'
;MLACSIGAEVYSILWTIRSARPDLKVFVCAVDSSKEMLNFAEKGIYAPNTCELVASSIFERLTAHEMTEMFDWESDQARVKPWLRDGITWEVGDASAPELIRVLGPQDMVVASNFLCHMEPPAAENCLRNIAGLVKPRGYLFVSGVDLEVRAKVARELGWRPIPELIEQIHDGDPSVRGDWPWTWWGLEPLNRSRHDWQMRYAVAFRLNEGAAPHAGEFWNGGDRNSLD
;
A
#
# COMPACT_ATOMS: atom_id res chain seq x y z
N MET A 1 -4.75 3.21 -0.91
CA MET A 1 -3.31 3.11 -1.23
C MET A 1 -2.62 4.39 -0.80
N LEU A 2 -1.55 4.29 -0.05
CA LEU A 2 -0.79 5.44 0.49
C LEU A 2 0.55 5.58 -0.24
N ALA A 3 0.99 6.81 -0.47
CA ALA A 3 2.19 7.16 -1.23
C ALA A 3 2.21 6.47 -2.61
N CYS A 4 1.14 6.68 -3.38
CA CYS A 4 0.90 5.94 -4.62
C CYS A 4 1.72 6.42 -5.81
N SER A 5 2.52 7.50 -5.66
CA SER A 5 3.41 8.05 -6.68
C SER A 5 2.72 8.19 -8.05
N ILE A 6 3.33 7.69 -9.10
CA ILE A 6 2.79 7.72 -10.48
C ILE A 6 1.64 6.71 -10.73
N GLY A 7 1.16 6.00 -9.70
CA GLY A 7 0.00 5.12 -9.76
C GLY A 7 0.24 3.73 -10.36
N ALA A 8 1.47 3.36 -10.71
CA ALA A 8 1.77 2.07 -11.32
C ALA A 8 1.31 0.89 -10.43
N GLU A 9 1.59 0.96 -9.13
CA GLU A 9 1.17 -0.06 -8.15
C GLU A 9 -0.36 -0.09 -7.99
N VAL A 10 -1.04 1.06 -8.05
CA VAL A 10 -2.51 1.14 -7.97
C VAL A 10 -3.15 0.31 -9.07
N TYR A 11 -2.70 0.48 -10.30
CA TYR A 11 -3.25 -0.24 -11.44
C TYR A 11 -2.92 -1.74 -11.41
N SER A 12 -1.71 -2.10 -10.99
CA SER A 12 -1.29 -3.50 -10.84
C SER A 12 -2.13 -4.25 -9.80
N ILE A 13 -2.38 -3.63 -8.65
CA ILE A 13 -3.22 -4.22 -7.60
C ILE A 13 -4.67 -4.33 -8.08
N LEU A 14 -5.21 -3.30 -8.72
CA LEU A 14 -6.56 -3.36 -9.27
C LEU A 14 -6.72 -4.43 -10.35
N TRP A 15 -5.73 -4.56 -11.24
CA TRP A 15 -5.72 -5.64 -12.22
C TRP A 15 -5.74 -7.01 -11.54
N THR A 16 -4.87 -7.23 -10.56
CA THR A 16 -4.80 -8.48 -9.80
C THR A 16 -6.13 -8.84 -9.14
N ILE A 17 -6.74 -7.87 -8.45
CA ILE A 17 -8.00 -8.14 -7.74
C ILE A 17 -9.15 -8.36 -8.73
N ARG A 18 -9.31 -7.50 -9.72
CA ARG A 18 -10.44 -7.56 -10.67
C ARG A 18 -10.36 -8.77 -11.59
N SER A 19 -9.14 -9.20 -11.97
CA SER A 19 -8.94 -10.42 -12.75
C SER A 19 -9.24 -11.68 -11.94
N ALA A 20 -8.82 -11.72 -10.67
CA ALA A 20 -9.07 -12.86 -9.79
C ALA A 20 -10.51 -12.91 -9.26
N ARG A 21 -11.13 -11.75 -9.04
CA ARG A 21 -12.45 -11.61 -8.41
C ARG A 21 -13.29 -10.55 -9.12
N PRO A 22 -13.76 -10.83 -10.36
CA PRO A 22 -14.57 -9.91 -11.16
C PRO A 22 -15.96 -9.63 -10.54
N ASP A 23 -16.37 -10.45 -9.57
CA ASP A 23 -17.59 -10.27 -8.78
C ASP A 23 -17.48 -9.16 -7.72
N LEU A 24 -16.26 -8.75 -7.35
CA LEU A 24 -16.05 -7.71 -6.34
C LEU A 24 -16.10 -6.32 -6.94
N LYS A 25 -16.88 -5.44 -6.31
CA LYS A 25 -16.80 -4.01 -6.56
C LYS A 25 -15.69 -3.42 -5.69
N VAL A 26 -14.61 -2.99 -6.33
CA VAL A 26 -13.43 -2.42 -5.67
C VAL A 26 -13.38 -0.92 -5.95
N PHE A 27 -13.36 -0.13 -4.87
CA PHE A 27 -13.10 1.30 -4.90
C PHE A 27 -11.74 1.56 -4.26
N VAL A 28 -10.92 2.38 -4.89
CA VAL A 28 -9.59 2.72 -4.40
C VAL A 28 -9.51 4.21 -4.14
N CYS A 29 -9.07 4.57 -2.94
CA CYS A 29 -8.59 5.91 -2.65
C CYS A 29 -7.07 5.88 -2.71
N ALA A 30 -6.50 6.51 -3.74
CA ALA A 30 -5.07 6.61 -3.96
C ALA A 30 -4.59 7.97 -3.41
N VAL A 31 -3.63 7.93 -2.49
CA VAL A 31 -3.16 9.11 -1.75
C VAL A 31 -1.68 9.31 -2.00
N ASP A 32 -1.30 10.54 -2.31
CA ASP A 32 0.09 10.97 -2.36
C ASP A 32 0.22 12.41 -1.88
N SER A 33 1.37 12.77 -1.37
CA SER A 33 1.66 14.15 -0.95
C SER A 33 1.91 15.08 -2.15
N SER A 34 2.27 14.52 -3.29
CA SER A 34 2.54 15.24 -4.53
C SER A 34 1.33 15.28 -5.45
N LYS A 35 0.74 16.45 -5.60
CA LYS A 35 -0.32 16.68 -6.58
C LYS A 35 0.13 16.41 -8.02
N GLU A 36 1.42 16.65 -8.32
CA GLU A 36 1.98 16.37 -9.64
C GLU A 36 1.97 14.88 -9.96
N MET A 37 2.40 14.05 -8.99
CA MET A 37 2.37 12.59 -9.13
C MET A 37 0.93 12.08 -9.30
N LEU A 38 -0.02 12.58 -8.51
CA LEU A 38 -1.42 12.23 -8.64
C LEU A 38 -2.00 12.60 -10.00
N ASN A 39 -1.70 13.80 -10.50
CA ASN A 39 -2.14 14.23 -11.82
C ASN A 39 -1.55 13.34 -12.94
N PHE A 40 -0.32 12.87 -12.75
CA PHE A 40 0.30 11.92 -13.67
C PHE A 40 -0.37 10.54 -13.58
N ALA A 41 -0.55 10.04 -12.37
CA ALA A 41 -1.20 8.75 -12.09
C ALA A 41 -2.63 8.70 -12.66
N GLU A 42 -3.42 9.74 -12.44
CA GLU A 42 -4.80 9.84 -12.92
C GLU A 42 -4.91 9.79 -14.44
N LYS A 43 -3.94 10.36 -15.17
CA LYS A 43 -3.90 10.26 -16.64
C LYS A 43 -3.72 8.81 -17.09
N GLY A 44 -2.97 8.01 -16.33
CA GLY A 44 -2.72 6.61 -16.64
C GLY A 44 -2.04 6.41 -18.01
N ILE A 45 -1.09 7.28 -18.36
CA ILE A 45 -0.35 7.24 -19.62
C ILE A 45 1.12 7.19 -19.30
N TYR A 46 1.80 6.16 -19.78
CA TYR A 46 3.19 5.89 -19.48
C TYR A 46 4.01 5.71 -20.77
N ALA A 47 5.23 6.24 -20.79
CA ALA A 47 6.19 5.90 -21.81
C ALA A 47 6.85 4.54 -21.52
N PRO A 48 7.34 3.79 -22.51
CA PRO A 48 7.96 2.47 -22.30
C PRO A 48 9.14 2.47 -21.34
N ASN A 49 9.84 3.59 -21.23
CA ASN A 49 10.98 3.80 -20.36
C ASN A 49 10.63 4.51 -19.03
N THR A 50 9.35 4.63 -18.70
CA THR A 50 8.95 5.22 -17.42
C THR A 50 9.52 4.39 -16.27
N CYS A 51 10.28 5.05 -15.39
CA CYS A 51 10.89 4.49 -14.20
C CYS A 51 10.29 5.16 -12.95
N GLU A 52 10.36 4.50 -11.81
CA GLU A 52 9.90 5.03 -10.54
C GLU A 52 11.03 5.00 -9.49
N LEU A 53 11.11 3.95 -8.69
CA LEU A 53 12.09 3.85 -7.59
C LEU A 53 13.45 3.32 -8.05
N VAL A 54 13.49 2.57 -9.12
CA VAL A 54 14.71 1.96 -9.69
C VAL A 54 14.86 2.37 -11.14
N ALA A 55 16.06 2.22 -11.68
CA ALA A 55 16.35 2.57 -13.08
C ALA A 55 15.62 1.68 -14.12
N SER A 56 14.94 0.64 -13.66
CA SER A 56 14.16 -0.27 -14.50
C SER A 56 12.78 0.32 -14.83
N SER A 57 12.32 0.03 -16.05
CA SER A 57 10.97 0.42 -16.47
C SER A 57 9.90 -0.24 -15.59
N ILE A 58 8.82 0.50 -15.28
CA ILE A 58 7.65 -0.04 -14.57
C ILE A 58 7.03 -1.25 -15.28
N PHE A 59 7.31 -1.45 -16.55
CA PHE A 59 6.82 -2.57 -17.35
C PHE A 59 7.70 -3.82 -17.28
N GLU A 60 8.92 -3.73 -16.73
CA GLU A 60 9.90 -4.81 -16.78
C GLU A 60 9.41 -6.13 -16.18
N ARG A 61 8.54 -6.03 -15.18
CA ARG A 61 8.00 -7.19 -14.46
C ARG A 61 6.64 -7.66 -14.95
N LEU A 62 6.07 -6.99 -15.94
CA LEU A 62 4.79 -7.38 -16.50
C LEU A 62 5.00 -8.42 -17.59
N THR A 63 4.19 -9.46 -17.53
CA THR A 63 4.10 -10.43 -18.62
C THR A 63 3.43 -9.83 -19.86
N ALA A 64 3.62 -10.43 -21.02
CA ALA A 64 2.94 -10.01 -22.25
C ALA A 64 1.41 -10.05 -22.12
N HIS A 65 0.89 -10.99 -21.33
CA HIS A 65 -0.54 -11.07 -21.02
C HIS A 65 -1.00 -9.87 -20.19
N GLU A 66 -0.33 -9.56 -19.10
CA GLU A 66 -0.63 -8.40 -18.25
C GLU A 66 -0.55 -7.10 -19.04
N MET A 67 0.48 -6.94 -19.86
CA MET A 67 0.61 -5.78 -20.74
C MET A 67 -0.61 -5.62 -21.65
N THR A 68 -1.09 -6.71 -22.25
CA THR A 68 -2.25 -6.69 -23.14
C THR A 68 -3.56 -6.42 -22.38
N GLU A 69 -3.72 -6.98 -21.18
CA GLU A 69 -4.91 -6.82 -20.36
C GLU A 69 -5.02 -5.43 -19.72
N MET A 70 -3.90 -4.85 -19.34
CA MET A 70 -3.86 -3.59 -18.60
C MET A 70 -3.82 -2.35 -19.49
N PHE A 71 -3.20 -2.43 -20.69
CA PHE A 71 -2.88 -1.27 -21.48
C PHE A 71 -3.37 -1.35 -22.94
N ASP A 72 -3.76 -0.21 -23.47
CA ASP A 72 -3.86 0.05 -24.89
C ASP A 72 -2.61 0.81 -25.32
N TRP A 73 -1.95 0.33 -26.38
CA TRP A 73 -0.73 0.93 -26.89
C TRP A 73 -1.03 1.85 -28.08
N GLU A 74 -0.63 3.10 -27.97
CA GLU A 74 -0.72 4.10 -29.01
C GLU A 74 0.68 4.65 -29.28
N SER A 75 1.28 4.27 -30.43
CA SER A 75 2.67 4.64 -30.81
C SER A 75 3.66 4.18 -29.74
N ASP A 76 4.18 5.12 -28.93
CA ASP A 76 5.17 4.91 -27.88
C ASP A 76 4.60 5.12 -26.47
N GLN A 77 3.28 5.09 -26.33
CA GLN A 77 2.61 5.28 -25.04
C GLN A 77 1.70 4.12 -24.70
N ALA A 78 1.77 3.69 -23.44
CA ALA A 78 0.87 2.73 -22.83
C ALA A 78 -0.21 3.50 -22.05
N ARG A 79 -1.47 3.36 -22.46
CA ARG A 79 -2.61 3.94 -21.77
C ARG A 79 -3.32 2.87 -20.97
N VAL A 80 -3.48 3.09 -19.66
CA VAL A 80 -4.26 2.19 -18.81
C VAL A 80 -5.70 2.11 -19.29
N LYS A 81 -6.19 0.89 -19.46
CA LYS A 81 -7.55 0.63 -19.94
C LYS A 81 -8.62 1.20 -19.00
N PRO A 82 -9.75 1.69 -19.54
CA PRO A 82 -10.80 2.35 -18.77
C PRO A 82 -11.30 1.52 -17.58
N TRP A 83 -11.46 0.21 -17.75
CA TRP A 83 -11.96 -0.68 -16.70
C TRP A 83 -11.04 -0.78 -15.46
N LEU A 84 -9.75 -0.48 -15.61
CA LEU A 84 -8.81 -0.39 -14.48
C LEU A 84 -8.83 0.99 -13.82
N ARG A 85 -9.26 2.02 -14.54
CA ARG A 85 -9.30 3.40 -14.03
C ARG A 85 -10.60 3.72 -13.29
N ASP A 86 -11.63 2.91 -13.51
CA ASP A 86 -12.92 3.10 -12.86
C ASP A 86 -12.84 2.88 -11.34
N GLY A 87 -13.57 3.69 -10.57
CA GLY A 87 -13.67 3.57 -9.11
C GLY A 87 -12.39 3.96 -8.35
N ILE A 88 -11.47 4.74 -8.96
CA ILE A 88 -10.30 5.32 -8.27
C ILE A 88 -10.58 6.79 -7.97
N THR A 89 -10.33 7.21 -6.74
CA THR A 89 -10.20 8.61 -6.34
C THR A 89 -8.74 8.92 -6.02
N TRP A 90 -8.30 10.14 -6.39
CA TRP A 90 -6.92 10.60 -6.23
C TRP A 90 -6.91 11.78 -5.26
N GLU A 91 -6.34 11.58 -4.07
CA GLU A 91 -6.39 12.54 -2.97
C GLU A 91 -4.99 12.99 -2.55
N VAL A 92 -4.81 14.31 -2.46
CA VAL A 92 -3.57 14.85 -1.88
C VAL A 92 -3.61 14.67 -0.38
N GLY A 93 -2.62 13.97 0.17
CA GLY A 93 -2.55 13.74 1.62
C GLY A 93 -1.19 13.25 2.08
N ASP A 94 -0.88 13.53 3.32
CA ASP A 94 0.31 13.03 4.00
C ASP A 94 -0.07 11.78 4.81
N ALA A 95 0.54 10.65 4.48
CA ALA A 95 0.33 9.38 5.17
C ALA A 95 0.74 9.42 6.66
N SER A 96 1.61 10.36 7.04
CA SER A 96 2.03 10.56 8.43
C SER A 96 1.03 11.40 9.24
N ALA A 97 0.11 12.11 8.58
CA ALA A 97 -0.83 13.00 9.24
C ALA A 97 -1.98 12.24 9.90
N PRO A 98 -2.20 12.39 11.22
CA PRO A 98 -3.30 11.73 11.92
C PRO A 98 -4.69 12.10 11.37
N GLU A 99 -4.80 13.29 10.76
CA GLU A 99 -6.04 13.80 10.19
C GLU A 99 -6.51 13.03 8.97
N LEU A 100 -5.62 12.27 8.33
CA LEU A 100 -5.94 11.51 7.12
C LEU A 100 -7.11 10.55 7.34
N ILE A 101 -7.24 10.00 8.56
CA ILE A 101 -8.38 9.12 8.91
C ILE A 101 -9.73 9.84 8.81
N ARG A 102 -9.77 11.15 9.07
CA ARG A 102 -11.02 11.92 8.97
C ARG A 102 -11.42 12.15 7.51
N VAL A 103 -10.43 12.22 6.62
CA VAL A 103 -10.64 12.42 5.18
C VAL A 103 -11.06 11.12 4.52
N LEU A 104 -10.33 10.05 4.78
CA LEU A 104 -10.51 8.76 4.10
C LEU A 104 -11.57 7.88 4.77
N GLY A 105 -11.81 8.05 6.07
CA GLY A 105 -12.59 7.11 6.87
C GLY A 105 -11.90 5.74 6.98
N PRO A 106 -12.55 4.79 7.69
CA PRO A 106 -12.00 3.45 7.85
C PRO A 106 -12.09 2.61 6.57
N GLN A 107 -11.02 1.91 6.23
CA GLN A 107 -10.84 1.15 5.01
C GLN A 107 -10.85 -0.36 5.26
N ASP A 108 -11.37 -1.15 4.32
CA ASP A 108 -11.33 -2.63 4.39
C ASP A 108 -9.90 -3.15 4.19
N MET A 109 -9.14 -2.45 3.36
CA MET A 109 -7.74 -2.77 3.06
C MET A 109 -6.93 -1.48 2.91
N VAL A 110 -5.75 -1.45 3.51
CA VAL A 110 -4.77 -0.38 3.32
C VAL A 110 -3.48 -0.98 2.75
N VAL A 111 -2.91 -0.32 1.76
CA VAL A 111 -1.62 -0.66 1.18
C VAL A 111 -0.67 0.51 1.41
N ALA A 112 0.49 0.22 1.99
CA ALA A 112 1.53 1.17 2.36
C ALA A 112 2.89 0.59 1.98
N SER A 113 3.32 0.81 0.75
CA SER A 113 4.52 0.19 0.17
C SER A 113 5.62 1.21 -0.10
N ASN A 114 6.85 0.84 0.27
CA ASN A 114 8.09 1.47 -0.18
C ASN A 114 8.26 2.99 0.09
N PHE A 115 7.63 3.53 1.12
CA PHE A 115 7.85 4.94 1.51
C PHE A 115 8.29 5.12 2.97
N LEU A 116 7.93 4.21 3.86
CA LEU A 116 8.31 4.28 5.27
C LEU A 116 9.83 4.13 5.48
N CYS A 117 10.53 3.47 4.56
CA CYS A 117 11.98 3.33 4.57
C CYS A 117 12.74 4.65 4.38
N HIS A 118 12.06 5.69 3.91
CA HIS A 118 12.65 7.04 3.77
C HIS A 118 12.50 7.87 5.04
N MET A 119 11.88 7.33 6.08
CA MET A 119 11.68 8.00 7.36
C MET A 119 12.65 7.49 8.41
N GLU A 120 13.06 8.35 9.33
CA GLU A 120 13.76 7.92 10.54
C GLU A 120 12.88 6.96 11.37
N PRO A 121 13.43 5.96 12.04
CA PRO A 121 12.66 4.92 12.72
C PRO A 121 11.53 5.41 13.63
N PRO A 122 11.71 6.47 14.46
CA PRO A 122 10.61 6.99 15.28
C PRO A 122 9.46 7.60 14.46
N ALA A 123 9.79 8.26 13.35
CA ALA A 123 8.79 8.84 12.45
C ALA A 123 8.04 7.74 11.68
N ALA A 124 8.77 6.72 11.19
CA ALA A 124 8.18 5.56 10.54
C ALA A 124 7.25 4.79 11.49
N GLU A 125 7.63 4.64 12.77
CA GLU A 125 6.78 4.01 13.78
C GLU A 125 5.47 4.78 13.99
N ASN A 126 5.55 6.10 14.17
CA ASN A 126 4.35 6.93 14.34
C ASN A 126 3.46 6.90 13.10
N CYS A 127 4.05 7.02 11.92
CA CYS A 127 3.33 6.92 10.65
C CYS A 127 2.62 5.56 10.52
N LEU A 128 3.30 4.46 10.82
CA LEU A 128 2.73 3.12 10.75
C LEU A 128 1.55 2.93 11.73
N ARG A 129 1.59 3.54 12.90
CA ARG A 129 0.47 3.56 13.86
C ARG A 129 -0.73 4.33 13.31
N ASN A 130 -0.48 5.49 12.69
CA ASN A 130 -1.53 6.28 12.05
C ASN A 130 -2.19 5.49 10.90
N ILE A 131 -1.36 4.83 10.07
CA ILE A 131 -1.83 3.96 8.99
C ILE A 131 -2.71 2.83 9.53
N ALA A 132 -2.32 2.20 10.62
CA ALA A 132 -3.13 1.16 11.26
C ALA A 132 -4.52 1.67 11.67
N GLY A 133 -4.61 2.93 12.08
CA GLY A 133 -5.88 3.57 12.41
C GLY A 133 -6.84 3.72 11.22
N LEU A 134 -6.33 3.69 9.99
CA LEU A 134 -7.16 3.70 8.77
C LEU A 134 -7.82 2.36 8.49
N VAL A 135 -7.33 1.27 9.05
CA VAL A 135 -7.83 -0.08 8.76
C VAL A 135 -9.01 -0.39 9.66
N LYS A 136 -10.13 -0.82 9.10
CA LYS A 136 -11.30 -1.31 9.86
C LYS A 136 -10.91 -2.49 10.77
N PRO A 137 -11.64 -2.70 11.87
CA PRO A 137 -11.54 -3.95 12.60
C PRO A 137 -11.71 -5.14 11.67
N ARG A 138 -10.81 -6.13 11.78
CA ARG A 138 -10.73 -7.32 10.92
C ARG A 138 -10.35 -7.05 9.45
N GLY A 139 -10.00 -5.81 9.12
CA GLY A 139 -9.46 -5.42 7.82
C GLY A 139 -8.01 -5.85 7.63
N TYR A 140 -7.46 -5.50 6.49
CA TYR A 140 -6.14 -5.93 6.05
C TYR A 140 -5.19 -4.75 5.88
N LEU A 141 -3.95 -4.93 6.32
CA LEU A 141 -2.85 -4.00 6.08
C LEU A 141 -1.75 -4.72 5.30
N PHE A 142 -1.40 -4.16 4.16
CA PHE A 142 -0.21 -4.54 3.40
C PHE A 142 0.85 -3.46 3.61
N VAL A 143 2.02 -3.84 4.14
CA VAL A 143 3.09 -2.90 4.43
C VAL A 143 4.45 -3.50 4.07
N SER A 144 5.19 -2.82 3.21
CA SER A 144 6.53 -3.17 2.78
C SER A 144 7.43 -1.93 2.76
N GLY A 145 8.74 -2.14 2.58
CA GLY A 145 9.70 -1.03 2.57
C GLY A 145 9.67 -0.23 3.89
N VAL A 146 9.81 -0.93 5.00
CA VAL A 146 9.92 -0.36 6.35
C VAL A 146 10.93 -1.19 7.14
N ASP A 147 11.66 -0.55 8.05
CA ASP A 147 12.55 -1.25 8.98
C ASP A 147 11.82 -2.41 9.68
N LEU A 148 12.44 -3.60 9.67
CA LEU A 148 11.83 -4.83 10.19
C LEU A 148 11.57 -4.75 11.70
N GLU A 149 12.43 -4.08 12.46
CA GLU A 149 12.24 -3.94 13.91
C GLU A 149 11.05 -3.00 14.19
N VAL A 150 10.94 -1.89 13.45
CA VAL A 150 9.81 -0.96 13.55
C VAL A 150 8.50 -1.69 13.25
N ARG A 151 8.44 -2.42 12.13
CA ARG A 151 7.24 -3.16 11.74
C ARG A 151 6.88 -4.23 12.76
N ALA A 152 7.83 -5.07 13.14
CA ALA A 152 7.60 -6.14 14.09
C ALA A 152 7.21 -5.63 15.48
N LYS A 153 7.77 -4.50 15.92
CA LYS A 153 7.39 -3.83 17.17
C LYS A 153 5.94 -3.38 17.13
N VAL A 154 5.57 -2.57 16.15
CA VAL A 154 4.21 -2.03 16.02
C VAL A 154 3.19 -3.15 15.86
N ALA A 155 3.48 -4.14 15.02
CA ALA A 155 2.59 -5.27 14.81
C ALA A 155 2.32 -6.07 16.09
N ARG A 156 3.34 -6.31 16.92
CA ARG A 156 3.19 -6.99 18.22
C ARG A 156 2.38 -6.15 19.21
N GLU A 157 2.71 -4.87 19.34
CA GLU A 157 2.05 -3.97 20.30
C GLU A 157 0.58 -3.76 19.97
N LEU A 158 0.24 -3.69 18.68
CA LEU A 158 -1.15 -3.55 18.22
C LEU A 158 -1.86 -4.89 17.98
N GLY A 159 -1.19 -6.01 18.26
CA GLY A 159 -1.78 -7.34 18.16
C GLY A 159 -2.18 -7.74 16.73
N TRP A 160 -1.44 -7.30 15.72
CA TRP A 160 -1.71 -7.70 14.34
C TRP A 160 -1.43 -9.19 14.15
N ARG A 161 -2.21 -9.81 13.27
CA ARG A 161 -2.00 -11.21 12.88
C ARG A 161 -1.29 -11.26 11.53
N PRO A 162 -0.07 -11.80 11.44
CA PRO A 162 0.60 -11.96 10.16
C PRO A 162 -0.16 -12.96 9.29
N ILE A 163 -0.20 -12.69 8.00
CA ILE A 163 -0.69 -13.60 6.97
C ILE A 163 0.53 -14.35 6.44
N PRO A 164 0.72 -15.63 6.77
CA PRO A 164 1.96 -16.35 6.48
C PRO A 164 2.05 -16.81 5.03
N GLU A 165 0.93 -16.85 4.32
CA GLU A 165 0.88 -17.27 2.93
C GLU A 165 1.78 -16.39 2.08
N LEU A 166 2.58 -17.00 1.25
CA LEU A 166 3.50 -16.36 0.31
C LEU A 166 4.64 -15.53 0.93
N ILE A 167 4.86 -15.57 2.28
CA ILE A 167 5.98 -14.84 2.91
C ILE A 167 7.30 -15.13 2.19
N GLU A 168 7.56 -16.40 1.90
CA GLU A 168 8.81 -16.82 1.28
C GLU A 168 8.92 -16.31 -0.15
N GLN A 169 7.88 -16.49 -0.95
CA GLN A 169 7.86 -16.04 -2.34
C GLN A 169 7.99 -14.51 -2.44
N ILE A 170 7.31 -13.78 -1.55
CA ILE A 170 7.39 -12.32 -1.50
C ILE A 170 8.77 -11.88 -1.02
N HIS A 171 9.30 -12.53 0.03
CA HIS A 171 10.60 -12.20 0.58
C HIS A 171 11.73 -12.58 -0.38
N ASP A 172 11.61 -13.73 -1.01
CA ASP A 172 12.57 -14.19 -2.00
C ASP A 172 12.51 -13.36 -3.28
N GLY A 173 11.36 -12.82 -3.63
CA GLY A 173 11.16 -11.85 -4.69
C GLY A 173 11.94 -12.16 -5.98
N ASP A 174 12.24 -11.11 -6.70
CA ASP A 174 13.10 -11.19 -7.89
C ASP A 174 14.58 -11.19 -7.47
N PRO A 175 15.33 -12.28 -7.68
CA PRO A 175 16.74 -12.35 -7.33
C PRO A 175 17.62 -11.29 -8.00
N SER A 176 17.21 -10.79 -9.17
CA SER A 176 17.98 -9.79 -9.92
C SER A 176 18.04 -8.44 -9.22
N VAL A 177 17.08 -8.15 -8.36
CA VAL A 177 16.97 -6.86 -7.63
C VAL A 177 17.67 -6.90 -6.27
N ARG A 178 18.01 -8.10 -5.77
CA ARG A 178 18.59 -8.27 -4.43
C ARG A 178 19.98 -7.69 -4.25
N GLY A 179 20.80 -7.69 -5.31
CA GLY A 179 22.20 -7.25 -5.25
C GLY A 179 22.35 -5.75 -4.97
N ASP A 180 21.39 -4.95 -5.39
CA ASP A 180 21.49 -3.50 -5.42
C ASP A 180 20.72 -2.81 -4.28
N TRP A 181 20.00 -3.58 -3.45
CA TRP A 181 19.14 -3.02 -2.42
C TRP A 181 19.82 -2.97 -1.06
N PRO A 182 19.72 -1.84 -0.34
CA PRO A 182 20.13 -1.76 1.05
C PRO A 182 19.13 -2.55 1.91
N TRP A 183 19.42 -3.82 2.12
CA TRP A 183 18.60 -4.83 2.75
C TRP A 183 17.92 -4.39 4.06
N THR A 184 18.65 -3.66 4.90
CA THR A 184 18.15 -3.21 6.20
C THR A 184 17.08 -2.13 6.09
N TRP A 185 17.26 -1.18 5.18
CA TRP A 185 16.37 -0.02 5.06
C TRP A 185 15.05 -0.35 4.40
N TRP A 186 15.06 -1.30 3.47
CA TRP A 186 13.86 -1.71 2.74
C TRP A 186 13.09 -2.83 3.44
N GLY A 187 13.48 -3.21 4.66
CA GLY A 187 12.86 -4.31 5.39
C GLY A 187 13.17 -5.66 4.78
N LEU A 188 14.34 -5.77 4.15
CA LEU A 188 14.84 -7.01 3.57
C LEU A 188 16.09 -7.45 4.32
N GLU A 189 16.07 -8.63 4.86
CA GLU A 189 17.20 -9.38 5.37
C GLU A 189 17.02 -10.84 4.95
N PRO A 190 18.06 -11.67 4.90
CA PRO A 190 17.88 -13.09 4.61
C PRO A 190 16.86 -13.72 5.55
N LEU A 191 15.92 -14.49 4.98
CA LEU A 191 14.87 -15.14 5.76
C LEU A 191 15.47 -16.10 6.80
N ASN A 192 15.20 -15.88 8.06
CA ASN A 192 15.64 -16.72 9.16
C ASN A 192 14.45 -17.41 9.83
N ARG A 193 14.13 -18.62 9.35
CA ARG A 193 13.03 -19.44 9.88
C ARG A 193 13.29 -20.00 11.28
N SER A 194 14.53 -19.99 11.77
CA SER A 194 14.85 -20.44 13.13
C SER A 194 14.39 -19.46 14.21
N ARG A 195 14.06 -18.24 13.83
CA ARG A 195 13.47 -17.27 14.76
C ARG A 195 12.06 -17.70 15.14
N HIS A 196 11.74 -17.62 16.42
CA HIS A 196 10.38 -17.91 16.91
C HIS A 196 9.31 -16.93 16.39
N ASP A 197 9.72 -15.72 16.01
CA ASP A 197 8.86 -14.63 15.52
C ASP A 197 8.93 -14.43 14.00
N TRP A 198 9.50 -15.38 13.24
CA TRP A 198 9.80 -15.20 11.82
C TRP A 198 8.59 -14.78 10.98
N GLN A 199 7.41 -15.34 11.24
CA GLN A 199 6.20 -14.96 10.51
C GLN A 199 5.82 -13.50 10.76
N MET A 200 5.87 -13.07 12.02
CA MET A 200 5.60 -11.68 12.39
C MET A 200 6.63 -10.72 11.77
N ARG A 201 7.89 -11.15 11.74
CA ARG A 201 8.99 -10.34 11.25
C ARG A 201 8.95 -10.14 9.74
N TYR A 202 8.67 -11.20 8.99
CA TYR A 202 8.80 -11.19 7.52
C TYR A 202 7.48 -11.01 6.77
N ALA A 203 6.34 -11.13 7.42
CA ALA A 203 5.06 -10.87 6.77
C ALA A 203 4.99 -9.42 6.28
N VAL A 204 4.43 -9.24 5.10
CA VAL A 204 4.07 -7.92 4.53
C VAL A 204 2.57 -7.68 4.56
N ALA A 205 1.79 -8.72 4.85
CA ALA A 205 0.34 -8.66 4.96
C ALA A 205 -0.10 -9.05 6.37
N PHE A 206 -1.01 -8.28 6.94
CA PHE A 206 -1.52 -8.46 8.29
C PHE A 206 -3.04 -8.31 8.31
N ARG A 207 -3.68 -9.08 9.16
CA ARG A 207 -5.07 -8.87 9.55
C ARG A 207 -5.12 -8.17 10.90
N LEU A 208 -5.86 -7.08 11.01
CA LEU A 208 -5.98 -6.33 12.25
C LEU A 208 -7.10 -6.92 13.13
N ASN A 209 -6.86 -6.97 14.43
CA ASN A 209 -7.84 -7.46 15.42
C ASN A 209 -8.93 -6.41 15.69
N GLU A 210 -10.03 -6.83 16.32
CA GLU A 210 -11.17 -5.96 16.66
C GLU A 210 -10.82 -4.83 17.67
N GLY A 211 -9.68 -4.93 18.39
CA GLY A 211 -9.21 -3.95 19.37
C GLY A 211 -7.99 -3.14 18.95
N ALA A 212 -7.50 -3.30 17.71
CA ALA A 212 -6.25 -2.68 17.25
C ALA A 212 -6.38 -1.19 16.85
N ALA A 213 -7.58 -0.61 16.87
CA ALA A 213 -7.74 0.82 16.70
C ALA A 213 -7.19 1.55 17.94
N PRO A 214 -6.21 2.46 17.82
CA PRO A 214 -5.93 3.39 18.91
C PRO A 214 -7.25 4.10 19.25
N HIS A 215 -7.54 4.28 20.52
CA HIS A 215 -8.77 4.84 21.05
C HIS A 215 -9.37 5.96 20.18
N ALA A 216 -10.19 5.60 19.23
CA ALA A 216 -11.08 6.51 18.51
C ALA A 216 -12.26 6.97 19.40
N GLY A 217 -12.15 6.70 20.71
CA GLY A 217 -13.22 6.90 21.68
C GLY A 217 -13.50 8.34 22.10
N GLU A 218 -12.71 9.32 21.64
CA GLU A 218 -12.96 10.73 22.01
C GLU A 218 -13.38 11.64 20.85
N PHE A 219 -13.43 11.14 19.61
CA PHE A 219 -13.75 11.98 18.46
C PHE A 219 -15.13 11.75 17.84
N TRP A 220 -15.92 10.81 18.37
CA TRP A 220 -17.29 10.54 17.91
C TRP A 220 -18.34 10.99 18.93
N ASN A 221 -18.28 12.21 19.48
CA ASN A 221 -19.39 12.83 20.16
C ASN A 221 -20.11 13.82 19.22
N GLY A 222 -21.23 13.32 18.66
CA GLY A 222 -22.48 14.02 18.59
C GLY A 222 -22.51 15.40 17.93
N GLY A 223 -22.54 15.47 16.61
CA GLY A 223 -23.25 16.56 15.96
C GLY A 223 -24.76 16.38 16.17
N ASP A 224 -25.33 17.17 17.07
CA ASP A 224 -26.75 17.28 17.33
C ASP A 224 -27.53 17.45 16.01
N ARG A 225 -28.36 16.44 15.70
CA ARG A 225 -29.54 16.67 14.88
C ARG A 225 -30.66 17.16 15.81
N ASN A 226 -30.81 18.46 15.95
CA ASN A 226 -32.11 18.99 16.37
C ASN A 226 -32.26 20.45 15.93
N SER A 227 -33.45 20.70 15.42
CA SER A 227 -34.15 21.95 15.18
C SER A 227 -33.92 22.60 13.80
N LEU A 228 -34.85 22.29 12.91
CA LEU A 228 -35.54 23.31 12.14
C LEU A 228 -37.05 23.00 12.25
N ASP A 229 -37.69 23.82 13.04
CA ASP A 229 -39.09 24.18 12.88
C ASP A 229 -39.24 25.10 11.66
#